data_42bd6ecfecc65c6c41537f291d811a6f
#
_entry.id   42bd6ecfecc65c6c41537f291d811a6f
#
_cell.length_a   1.000
_cell.length_b   1.000
_cell.length_c   1.000
_cell.angle_alpha   90.00
_cell.angle_beta   90.00
_cell.angle_gamma   90.00
#
_symmetry.space_group_name_H-M   'P 1'
#
loop_
_entity.id
_entity.type
_entity.pdbx_description
1 polymer ?
#
loop_
_entity_poly.entity_id
_entity_poly.type
_entity_poly.pdbx_seq_one_letter_code
_entity_poly.pdbx_strand_id
1 'polypeptide(L)'
;MQFDQVSVGKKANVFFDGKCVSHTVTLPSGERKSVGVILPSTLRFDLSTKEVMEVVDGTAYVSINGAAEVAYTAGQSWTVEAGGYFIIRAEQAVHYVCHFG
;
A
#
# COMPACT_ATOMS: atom_id res chain seq x y z
N MET A 1 -5.21 14.14 8.75
CA MET A 1 -4.97 12.83 8.13
C MET A 1 -5.38 12.87 6.68
N GLN A 2 -4.76 13.76 5.92
CA GLN A 2 -5.09 13.96 4.51
C GLN A 2 -3.91 14.58 3.80
N PHE A 3 -3.89 14.42 2.49
CA PHE A 3 -3.01 15.20 1.63
C PHE A 3 -3.78 16.42 1.15
N ASP A 4 -3.18 17.61 1.26
CA ASP A 4 -3.79 18.85 0.82
C ASP A 4 -3.15 19.32 -0.49
N GLN A 5 -3.95 20.00 -1.32
CA GLN A 5 -3.50 20.64 -2.57
C GLN A 5 -2.77 19.65 -3.49
N VAL A 6 -3.35 18.47 -3.66
CA VAL A 6 -2.78 17.41 -4.49
C VAL A 6 -3.60 17.21 -5.76
N SER A 7 -2.94 16.63 -6.76
CA SER A 7 -3.62 16.13 -7.95
C SER A 7 -3.94 14.66 -7.74
N VAL A 8 -5.16 14.25 -8.10
CA VAL A 8 -5.60 12.87 -7.96
C VAL A 8 -5.93 12.32 -9.35
N GLY A 9 -5.35 11.18 -9.68
CA GLY A 9 -5.72 10.48 -10.91
C GLY A 9 -7.17 10.03 -10.83
N LYS A 10 -7.98 10.40 -11.81
CA LYS A 10 -9.41 10.08 -11.79
C LYS A 10 -9.69 8.61 -11.90
N LYS A 11 -8.87 7.90 -12.68
CA LYS A 11 -9.05 6.46 -12.89
C LYS A 11 -8.35 5.70 -11.79
N ALA A 12 -9.07 4.83 -11.12
CA ALA A 12 -8.49 3.97 -10.09
C ALA A 12 -7.56 2.93 -10.73
N ASN A 13 -6.52 2.57 -9.96
CA ASN A 13 -5.70 1.40 -10.25
C ASN A 13 -6.38 0.20 -9.59
N VAL A 14 -6.78 -0.78 -10.38
CA VAL A 14 -7.51 -1.95 -9.89
C VAL A 14 -6.65 -3.18 -10.08
N PHE A 15 -6.33 -3.86 -8.97
CA PHE A 15 -5.49 -5.05 -8.96
C PHE A 15 -6.25 -6.21 -8.33
N PHE A 16 -5.86 -7.45 -8.70
CA PHE A 16 -6.39 -8.68 -8.09
C PHE A 16 -7.93 -8.73 -8.12
N ASP A 17 -8.51 -8.47 -9.28
CA ASP A 17 -9.96 -8.50 -9.49
C ASP A 17 -10.73 -7.62 -8.48
N GLY A 18 -10.17 -6.45 -8.16
CA GLY A 18 -10.81 -5.50 -7.26
C GLY A 18 -10.48 -5.67 -5.79
N LYS A 19 -9.61 -6.62 -5.43
CA LYS A 19 -9.20 -6.79 -4.03
C LYS A 19 -8.26 -5.70 -3.55
N CYS A 20 -7.61 -4.99 -4.47
CA CYS A 20 -6.78 -3.84 -4.16
C CYS A 20 -7.12 -2.73 -5.15
N VAL A 21 -7.55 -1.58 -4.63
CA VAL A 21 -7.92 -0.41 -5.44
C VAL A 21 -7.23 0.80 -4.87
N SER A 22 -6.57 1.58 -5.74
CA SER A 22 -5.88 2.81 -5.31
C SER A 22 -6.03 3.91 -6.35
N HIS A 23 -5.79 5.14 -5.90
CA HIS A 23 -5.66 6.30 -6.77
C HIS A 23 -4.27 6.88 -6.61
N THR A 24 -3.66 7.27 -7.72
CA THR A 24 -2.38 7.96 -7.69
C THR A 24 -2.61 9.42 -7.31
N VAL A 25 -1.80 9.88 -6.36
CA VAL A 25 -1.81 11.24 -5.84
C VAL A 25 -0.46 11.86 -6.14
N THR A 26 -0.47 13.07 -6.71
CA THR A 26 0.76 13.82 -6.99
C THR A 26 0.79 15.06 -6.10
N LEU A 27 1.86 15.17 -5.31
CA LEU A 27 2.07 16.28 -4.40
C LEU A 27 2.54 17.51 -5.19
N PRO A 28 2.43 18.73 -4.62
CA PRO A 28 2.93 19.95 -5.27
C PRO A 28 4.40 19.86 -5.68
N SER A 29 5.20 19.07 -4.96
CA SER A 29 6.61 18.82 -5.27
C SER A 29 6.84 17.97 -6.50
N GLY A 30 5.79 17.32 -7.02
CA GLY A 30 5.89 16.32 -8.09
C GLY A 30 6.04 14.89 -7.55
N GLU A 31 6.23 14.72 -6.25
CA GLU A 31 6.33 13.40 -5.63
C GLU A 31 4.99 12.68 -5.73
N ARG A 32 5.04 11.39 -6.05
CA ARG A 32 3.82 10.58 -6.20
C ARG A 32 3.65 9.61 -5.05
N LYS A 33 2.39 9.42 -4.66
CA LYS A 33 1.94 8.44 -3.69
C LYS A 33 0.77 7.68 -4.28
N SER A 34 0.40 6.54 -3.70
CA SER A 34 -0.91 5.96 -3.95
C SER A 34 -1.67 5.83 -2.63
N VAL A 35 -2.96 6.09 -2.71
CA VAL A 35 -3.87 6.00 -1.57
C VAL A 35 -4.91 4.95 -1.92
N GLY A 36 -5.05 3.94 -1.11
CA GLY A 36 -5.90 2.83 -1.49
C GLY A 36 -6.45 2.00 -0.36
N VAL A 37 -7.13 0.94 -0.76
CA VAL A 37 -7.72 -0.02 0.14
C VAL A 37 -7.45 -1.44 -0.37
N ILE A 38 -7.13 -2.34 0.56
CA ILE A 38 -7.01 -3.77 0.31
C ILE A 38 -8.18 -4.43 1.03
N LEU A 39 -9.03 -5.11 0.26
CA LEU A 39 -10.17 -5.83 0.78
C LEU A 39 -9.74 -7.19 1.34
N PRO A 40 -10.59 -7.87 2.14
CA PRO A 40 -10.23 -9.17 2.74
C PRO A 40 -9.71 -10.16 1.69
N SER A 41 -8.46 -10.55 1.84
CA SER A 41 -7.74 -11.38 0.86
C SER A 41 -6.32 -11.66 1.33
N THR A 42 -5.60 -12.47 0.56
CA THR A 42 -4.16 -12.65 0.68
C THR A 42 -3.55 -12.34 -0.68
N LEU A 43 -2.71 -11.30 -0.75
CA LEU A 43 -2.17 -10.79 -2.00
C LEU A 43 -0.64 -10.74 -1.95
N ARG A 44 -0.01 -11.05 -3.08
CA ARG A 44 1.43 -10.92 -3.25
C ARG A 44 1.75 -9.75 -4.16
N PHE A 45 2.65 -8.89 -3.69
CA PHE A 45 3.17 -7.75 -4.46
C PHE A 45 4.67 -7.94 -4.70
N ASP A 46 5.05 -7.97 -5.97
CA ASP A 46 6.46 -7.97 -6.39
C ASP A 46 6.84 -6.55 -6.79
N LEU A 47 7.97 -6.06 -6.27
CA LEU A 47 8.35 -4.66 -6.41
C LEU A 47 9.52 -4.47 -7.37
N SER A 48 9.35 -3.57 -8.34
CA SER A 48 10.46 -3.14 -9.21
C SER A 48 11.21 -1.94 -8.62
N THR A 49 10.57 -1.19 -7.72
CA THR A 49 11.18 -0.07 -7.01
C THR A 49 10.89 -0.21 -5.53
N LYS A 50 11.69 0.46 -4.70
CA LYS A 50 11.48 0.51 -3.25
C LYS A 50 10.12 1.13 -2.94
N GLU A 51 9.41 0.56 -1.97
CA GLU A 51 8.14 1.10 -1.48
C GLU A 51 8.11 1.08 0.04
N VAL A 52 7.51 2.13 0.61
CA VAL A 52 7.15 2.19 2.02
C VAL A 52 5.64 2.18 2.09
N MET A 53 5.08 1.17 2.74
CA MET A 53 3.65 1.00 2.90
C MET A 53 3.24 1.44 4.30
N GLU A 54 2.36 2.41 4.37
CA GLU A 54 1.86 2.95 5.63
C GLU A 54 0.41 2.52 5.83
N VAL A 55 0.10 1.97 7.01
CA VAL A 55 -1.28 1.60 7.36
C VAL A 55 -1.97 2.83 7.92
N VAL A 56 -3.11 3.19 7.34
CA VAL A 56 -3.96 4.29 7.79
C VAL A 56 -5.04 3.78 8.73
N ASP A 57 -5.63 2.62 8.41
CA ASP A 57 -6.67 2.00 9.21
C ASP A 57 -6.72 0.50 8.92
N GLY A 58 -7.10 -0.29 9.92
CA GLY A 58 -7.15 -1.74 9.84
C GLY A 58 -5.85 -2.38 10.31
N THR A 59 -5.76 -3.70 10.14
CA THR A 59 -4.58 -4.48 10.48
C THR A 59 -4.11 -5.26 9.26
N ALA A 60 -2.85 -5.07 8.89
CA ALA A 60 -2.21 -5.81 7.81
C ALA A 60 -1.25 -6.84 8.40
N TYR A 61 -1.39 -8.10 7.99
CA TYR A 61 -0.48 -9.17 8.36
C TYR A 61 0.46 -9.39 7.18
N VAL A 62 1.74 -9.06 7.35
CA VAL A 62 2.68 -8.93 6.24
C VAL A 62 3.90 -9.82 6.42
N SER A 63 4.21 -10.59 5.38
CA SER A 63 5.43 -11.36 5.26
C SER A 63 6.30 -10.72 4.18
N ILE A 64 7.49 -10.27 4.55
CA ILE A 64 8.42 -9.59 3.64
C ILE A 64 9.51 -10.56 3.24
N ASN A 65 9.67 -10.78 1.92
CA ASN A 65 10.72 -11.65 1.37
C ASN A 65 10.76 -13.04 2.03
N GLY A 66 9.58 -13.59 2.33
CA GLY A 66 9.47 -14.91 2.93
C GLY A 66 9.71 -14.98 4.43
N ALA A 67 9.89 -13.84 5.09
CA ALA A 67 10.05 -13.79 6.54
C ALA A 67 8.73 -14.10 7.26
N ALA A 68 8.79 -14.31 8.57
CA ALA A 68 7.61 -14.54 9.39
C ALA A 68 6.64 -13.35 9.29
N GLU A 69 5.35 -13.66 9.35
CA GLU A 69 4.29 -12.66 9.28
C GLU A 69 4.33 -11.73 10.50
N VAL A 70 4.23 -10.42 10.24
CA VAL A 70 4.18 -9.37 11.26
C VAL A 70 2.90 -8.58 11.07
N ALA A 71 2.21 -8.24 12.16
CA ALA A 71 1.01 -7.42 12.13
C ALA A 71 1.38 -5.93 12.19
N TYR A 72 0.81 -5.14 11.27
CA TYR A 72 0.96 -3.69 11.24
C TYR A 72 -0.42 -3.04 11.37
N THR A 73 -0.52 -2.07 12.28
CA THR A 73 -1.77 -1.34 12.54
C THR A 73 -1.61 0.12 12.17
N ALA A 74 -2.68 0.90 12.32
CA ALA A 74 -2.71 2.33 11.95
C ALA A 74 -1.50 3.08 12.51
N GLY A 75 -0.84 3.83 11.66
CA GLY A 75 0.36 4.61 11.99
C GLY A 75 1.68 3.84 11.83
N GLN A 76 1.63 2.55 11.60
CA GLN A 76 2.82 1.74 11.36
C GLN A 76 3.06 1.56 9.85
N SER A 77 4.30 1.24 9.50
CA SER A 77 4.69 1.07 8.10
C SER A 77 5.71 -0.06 7.97
N TRP A 78 5.85 -0.56 6.74
CA TRP A 78 6.94 -1.47 6.39
C TRP A 78 7.58 -1.02 5.09
N THR A 79 8.84 -1.40 4.92
CA THR A 79 9.64 -1.04 3.75
C THR A 79 10.08 -2.31 3.03
N VAL A 80 9.97 -2.30 1.70
CA VAL A 80 10.47 -3.37 0.85
C VAL A 80 11.36 -2.75 -0.22
N GLU A 81 12.58 -3.27 -0.36
CA GLU A 81 13.54 -2.77 -1.35
C GLU A 81 13.19 -3.24 -2.75
N ALA A 82 13.75 -2.56 -3.75
CA ALA A 82 13.58 -2.95 -5.15
C ALA A 82 14.01 -4.40 -5.39
N GLY A 83 13.20 -5.14 -6.12
CA GLY A 83 13.45 -6.56 -6.40
C GLY A 83 12.91 -7.50 -5.34
N GLY A 84 12.40 -6.96 -4.22
CA GLY A 84 11.78 -7.75 -3.18
C GLY A 84 10.30 -7.97 -3.41
N TYR A 85 9.66 -8.62 -2.44
CA TYR A 85 8.21 -8.84 -2.48
C TYR A 85 7.65 -8.88 -1.05
N PHE A 86 6.35 -8.70 -0.95
CA PHE A 86 5.65 -8.97 0.29
C PHE A 86 4.30 -9.64 0.01
N ILE A 87 3.84 -10.39 0.99
CA ILE A 87 2.51 -10.98 0.99
C ILE A 87 1.74 -10.32 2.12
N ILE A 88 0.59 -9.76 1.80
CA ILE A 88 -0.29 -9.14 2.77
C ILE A 88 -1.55 -9.98 2.93
N ARG A 89 -1.90 -10.28 4.17
CA ARG A 89 -3.15 -10.94 4.52
C ARG A 89 -4.03 -9.93 5.26
N ALA A 90 -5.21 -9.68 4.72
CA ALA A 90 -6.18 -8.77 5.30
C ALA A 90 -7.44 -9.57 5.68
N GLU A 91 -7.84 -9.50 6.94
CA GLU A 91 -9.08 -10.12 7.43
C GLU A 91 -10.26 -9.16 7.30
N GLN A 92 -9.97 -7.87 7.31
CA GLN A 92 -10.89 -6.78 7.05
C GLN A 92 -10.20 -5.78 6.14
N ALA A 93 -10.92 -4.76 5.67
CA ALA A 93 -10.32 -3.75 4.80
C ALA A 93 -9.12 -3.08 5.48
N VAL A 94 -8.04 -2.94 4.72
CA VAL A 94 -6.84 -2.23 5.15
C VAL A 94 -6.69 -0.98 4.27
N HIS A 95 -6.71 0.18 4.89
CA HIS A 95 -6.49 1.46 4.22
C HIS A 95 -5.01 1.81 4.31
N TYR A 96 -4.42 2.19 3.20
CA TYR A 96 -2.97 2.38 3.15
C TYR A 96 -2.56 3.56 2.28
N VAL A 97 -1.34 4.04 2.52
CA VAL A 97 -0.62 4.94 1.62
C VAL A 97 0.64 4.22 1.18
N CYS A 98 0.89 4.19 -0.12
CA CYS A 98 2.16 3.70 -0.66
C CYS A 98 3.05 4.89 -1.01
N HIS A 99 4.23 4.95 -0.41
CA HIS A 99 5.26 5.92 -0.70
C HIS A 99 6.29 5.29 -1.62
N PHE A 100 6.44 5.84 -2.82
CA PHE A 100 7.38 5.33 -3.82
C PHE A 100 8.77 5.93 -3.63
N GLY A 101 9.77 5.17 -3.96
CA GLY A 101 11.13 5.61 -3.94
C GLY A 101 11.86 5.42 -2.65
#